data_97429c5dbab404d1a28365fe949710e8
#
_entry.id   97429c5dbab404d1a28365fe949710e8
#
_cell.length_a   1.000
_cell.length_b   1.000
_cell.length_c   1.000
_cell.angle_alpha   90.00
_cell.angle_beta   90.00
_cell.angle_gamma   90.00
#
_symmetry.space_group_name_H-M   'P 1'
#
loop_
_entity.id
_entity.type
_entity.pdbx_description
1 polymer ?
#
loop_
_entity_poly.entity_id
_entity_poly.type
_entity_poly.pdbx_seq_one_letter_code
_entity_poly.pdbx_strand_id
1 'polypeptide(L)'
;MLAVGAEAGVEAVEAMLLLSQWVSHRSQASVAIGRGEEDRVAWMHIGTAVRLAYYLGIDRTSFRRDNQEDPTKYNRARIVWLACYLCDRQVSVRLGKAFWSRGPGPLSGMKAIDFPTLQPLNKGDEDRASIFQAHLELTQIFSNCHDILYSSKEHGWKSMLEGRYAKYLDDFRAAIQNWKSDWGHLIGTPPSKPSLLLTYDYLRLYVNAFAYQATIARAVVDPRDPNHNPGGAMPLINGSATDARFIYEALDAAKDLLQHFNDFVDVETLRYMPSLYYLYIVYSAVFLFKARATTTMSEHDRLGVSVIVITETFQADLTNTDPPHRTANNRPSTQSQPHGFSLRPAPTNALAQIPSWT
;
A
#
# COMPACT_ATOMS: atom_id res chain seq x y z
N MET A 1 -2.96 13.05 -26.84
CA MET A 1 -2.97 11.77 -27.56
C MET A 1 -1.51 11.43 -27.84
N LEU A 2 -0.93 10.50 -27.10
CA LEU A 2 0.43 10.03 -27.39
C LEU A 2 0.35 9.33 -28.75
N ALA A 3 0.97 9.91 -29.77
CA ALA A 3 1.26 9.21 -31.00
C ALA A 3 2.27 8.10 -30.64
N VAL A 4 1.77 6.92 -30.32
CA VAL A 4 2.62 5.74 -30.17
C VAL A 4 3.03 5.38 -31.59
N GLY A 5 4.18 5.96 -32.01
CA GLY A 5 4.76 5.67 -33.31
C GLY A 5 5.17 4.20 -33.39
N ALA A 6 5.41 3.71 -34.58
CA ALA A 6 5.87 2.35 -34.88
C ALA A 6 7.20 1.95 -34.18
N GLU A 7 7.81 2.86 -33.42
CA GLU A 7 9.10 2.72 -32.75
C GLU A 7 8.99 2.50 -31.22
N ALA A 8 7.77 2.36 -30.64
CA ALA A 8 7.63 2.12 -29.23
C ALA A 8 8.18 0.72 -28.87
N GLY A 9 9.21 0.69 -28.01
CA GLY A 9 9.84 -0.53 -27.51
C GLY A 9 9.46 -0.84 -26.06
N VAL A 10 10.12 -1.85 -25.50
CA VAL A 10 9.99 -2.24 -24.07
C VAL A 10 10.35 -1.06 -23.14
N GLU A 11 11.26 -0.19 -23.58
CA GLU A 11 11.67 1.02 -22.88
C GLU A 11 10.51 1.99 -22.60
N ALA A 12 9.55 2.08 -23.50
CA ALA A 12 8.37 2.90 -23.31
C ALA A 12 7.48 2.35 -22.19
N VAL A 13 7.37 1.03 -22.07
CA VAL A 13 6.66 0.38 -20.97
C VAL A 13 7.37 0.64 -19.66
N GLU A 14 8.70 0.44 -19.61
CA GLU A 14 9.53 0.70 -18.43
C GLU A 14 9.40 2.16 -17.96
N ALA A 15 9.45 3.12 -18.90
CA ALA A 15 9.28 4.53 -18.58
C ALA A 15 7.92 4.83 -17.92
N MET A 16 6.84 4.24 -18.41
CA MET A 16 5.50 4.40 -17.82
C MET A 16 5.42 3.77 -16.43
N LEU A 17 6.06 2.62 -16.21
CA LEU A 17 6.15 2.00 -14.89
C LEU A 17 6.92 2.88 -13.90
N LEU A 18 8.07 3.42 -14.30
CA LEU A 18 8.82 4.36 -13.45
C LEU A 18 7.99 5.60 -13.10
N LEU A 19 7.34 6.23 -14.07
CA LEU A 19 6.47 7.38 -13.84
C LEU A 19 5.30 7.06 -12.91
N SER A 20 4.83 5.81 -12.87
CA SER A 20 3.77 5.41 -11.95
C SER A 20 4.23 5.24 -10.52
N GLN A 21 5.50 4.91 -10.30
CA GLN A 21 6.07 4.72 -8.96
C GLN A 21 6.56 6.03 -8.33
N TRP A 22 7.04 6.97 -9.16
CA TRP A 22 7.51 8.30 -8.77
C TRP A 22 6.67 9.38 -9.46
N VAL A 23 5.44 9.55 -8.99
CA VAL A 23 4.53 10.55 -9.54
C VAL A 23 5.02 11.93 -9.17
N SER A 24 5.16 12.81 -10.16
CA SER A 24 5.52 14.21 -9.94
C SER A 24 4.52 14.92 -9.05
N HIS A 25 4.97 15.40 -7.91
CA HIS A 25 4.17 16.24 -7.04
C HIS A 25 3.97 17.59 -7.74
N ARG A 26 2.79 17.81 -8.29
CA ARG A 26 2.38 19.15 -8.73
C ARG A 26 1.89 19.90 -7.50
N SER A 27 2.73 20.84 -7.03
CA SER A 27 2.34 21.80 -6.01
C SER A 27 1.20 22.69 -6.55
N GLN A 28 -0.03 22.19 -6.51
CA GLN A 28 -1.20 23.03 -6.69
C GLN A 28 -1.68 23.45 -5.29
N ALA A 29 -1.65 24.73 -5.03
CA ALA A 29 -1.94 25.35 -3.73
C ALA A 29 -3.36 25.08 -3.15
N SER A 30 -4.16 24.22 -3.77
CA SER A 30 -5.54 23.93 -3.37
C SER A 30 -5.86 22.43 -3.21
N VAL A 31 -4.90 21.53 -3.42
CA VAL A 31 -5.16 20.10 -3.33
C VAL A 31 -4.97 19.63 -1.90
N ALA A 32 -6.05 19.25 -1.24
CA ALA A 32 -5.99 18.62 0.07
C ALA A 32 -5.23 17.29 -0.05
N ILE A 33 -4.15 17.15 0.71
CA ILE A 33 -3.35 15.93 0.81
C ILE A 33 -4.28 14.73 1.07
N GLY A 34 -4.09 13.62 0.34
CA GLY A 34 -4.82 12.37 0.56
C GLY A 34 -6.10 12.19 -0.27
N ARG A 35 -6.33 13.00 -1.30
CA ARG A 35 -7.46 12.76 -2.25
C ARG A 35 -7.19 11.70 -3.31
N GLY A 36 -6.01 11.08 -3.32
CA GLY A 36 -5.65 10.01 -4.25
C GLY A 36 -5.48 10.48 -5.71
N GLU A 37 -5.15 11.76 -5.93
CA GLU A 37 -4.93 12.28 -7.29
C GLU A 37 -3.63 11.73 -7.89
N GLU A 38 -2.59 11.59 -7.07
CA GLU A 38 -1.34 10.96 -7.45
C GLU A 38 -1.56 9.50 -7.87
N ASP A 39 -2.39 8.77 -7.14
CA ASP A 39 -2.75 7.40 -7.49
C ASP A 39 -3.55 7.31 -8.79
N ARG A 40 -4.39 8.30 -9.09
CA ARG A 40 -5.11 8.38 -10.38
C ARG A 40 -4.14 8.58 -11.55
N VAL A 41 -3.14 9.44 -11.37
CA VAL A 41 -2.09 9.65 -12.38
C VAL A 41 -1.26 8.37 -12.56
N ALA A 42 -0.82 7.74 -11.45
CA ALA A 42 -0.14 6.46 -11.48
C ALA A 42 -0.97 5.38 -12.21
N TRP A 43 -2.26 5.29 -11.92
CA TRP A 43 -3.17 4.34 -12.57
C TRP A 43 -3.30 4.56 -14.07
N MET A 44 -3.31 5.82 -14.52
CA MET A 44 -3.29 6.14 -15.96
C MET A 44 -1.98 5.75 -16.62
N HIS A 45 -0.84 5.97 -15.97
CA HIS A 45 0.46 5.52 -16.48
C HIS A 45 0.53 3.99 -16.59
N ILE A 46 0.05 3.28 -15.58
CA ILE A 46 0.00 1.81 -15.60
C ILE A 46 -0.94 1.31 -16.70
N GLY A 47 -2.13 1.89 -16.84
CA GLY A 47 -3.04 1.54 -17.94
C GLY A 47 -2.41 1.74 -19.32
N THR A 48 -1.55 2.74 -19.49
CA THR A 48 -0.78 2.96 -20.72
C THR A 48 0.32 1.91 -20.86
N ALA A 49 1.07 1.62 -19.78
CA ALA A 49 2.10 0.58 -19.78
C ALA A 49 1.54 -0.80 -20.18
N VAL A 50 0.44 -1.20 -19.58
CA VAL A 50 -0.22 -2.49 -19.87
C VAL A 50 -0.70 -2.56 -21.31
N ARG A 51 -1.30 -1.50 -21.85
CA ARG A 51 -1.73 -1.46 -23.26
C ARG A 51 -0.55 -1.53 -24.23
N LEU A 52 0.54 -0.83 -23.94
CA LEU A 52 1.77 -0.92 -24.72
C LEU A 52 2.36 -2.33 -24.63
N ALA A 53 2.36 -2.94 -23.45
CA ALA A 53 2.84 -4.31 -23.25
C ALA A 53 2.06 -5.33 -24.10
N TYR A 54 0.73 -5.21 -24.16
CA TYR A 54 -0.09 -6.05 -25.03
C TYR A 54 0.17 -5.77 -26.52
N TYR A 55 0.32 -4.51 -26.90
CA TYR A 55 0.65 -4.13 -28.28
C TYR A 55 1.97 -4.74 -28.75
N LEU A 56 2.98 -4.72 -27.87
CA LEU A 56 4.29 -5.30 -28.12
C LEU A 56 4.31 -6.85 -28.00
N GLY A 57 3.24 -7.44 -27.48
CA GLY A 57 3.12 -8.89 -27.28
C GLY A 57 4.00 -9.44 -26.16
N ILE A 58 4.50 -8.58 -25.24
CA ILE A 58 5.36 -9.01 -24.13
C ILE A 58 4.60 -9.80 -23.06
N ASP A 59 3.27 -9.71 -22.99
CA ASP A 59 2.40 -10.55 -22.17
C ASP A 59 2.61 -12.05 -22.43
N ARG A 60 2.97 -12.42 -23.69
CA ARG A 60 3.23 -13.81 -24.10
C ARG A 60 4.48 -14.39 -23.46
N THR A 61 5.36 -13.56 -22.91
CA THR A 61 6.57 -14.02 -22.19
C THR A 61 6.26 -14.71 -20.87
N SER A 62 5.02 -14.62 -20.36
CA SER A 62 4.55 -15.41 -19.23
C SER A 62 4.49 -16.91 -19.50
N PHE A 63 4.42 -17.32 -20.76
CA PHE A 63 4.45 -18.71 -21.15
C PHE A 63 5.89 -19.16 -21.39
N ARG A 64 6.28 -20.27 -20.79
CA ARG A 64 7.60 -20.86 -21.07
C ARG A 64 7.67 -21.31 -22.54
N ARG A 65 8.72 -20.88 -23.22
CA ARG A 65 9.06 -21.33 -24.57
C ARG A 65 10.52 -21.75 -24.56
N ASP A 66 10.77 -22.98 -24.97
CA ASP A 66 12.12 -23.58 -24.93
C ASP A 66 13.06 -23.05 -26.01
N ASN A 67 12.52 -22.50 -27.11
CA ASN A 67 13.30 -21.99 -28.26
C ASN A 67 13.09 -20.48 -28.40
N GLN A 68 14.02 -19.67 -27.90
CA GLN A 68 14.04 -18.22 -28.04
C GLN A 68 15.24 -17.78 -28.86
N GLU A 69 15.03 -16.96 -29.90
CA GLU A 69 16.10 -16.39 -30.72
C GLU A 69 17.01 -15.42 -29.95
N ASP A 70 16.45 -14.66 -28.98
CA ASP A 70 17.20 -13.73 -28.13
C ASP A 70 16.76 -13.89 -26.66
N PRO A 71 17.46 -14.72 -25.87
CA PRO A 71 17.10 -14.95 -24.46
C PRO A 71 17.15 -13.69 -23.61
N THR A 72 18.06 -12.74 -23.90
CA THR A 72 18.23 -11.51 -23.10
C THR A 72 17.02 -10.60 -23.26
N LYS A 73 16.59 -10.33 -24.50
CA LYS A 73 15.40 -9.53 -24.77
C LYS A 73 14.14 -10.18 -24.21
N TYR A 74 14.04 -11.50 -24.35
CA TYR A 74 12.92 -12.25 -23.82
C TYR A 74 12.81 -12.15 -22.30
N ASN A 75 13.92 -12.32 -21.57
CA ASN A 75 13.97 -12.22 -20.12
C ASN A 75 13.66 -10.81 -19.63
N ARG A 76 14.19 -9.77 -20.29
CA ARG A 76 13.85 -8.37 -20.01
C ARG A 76 12.35 -8.13 -20.19
N ALA A 77 11.78 -8.53 -21.31
CA ALA A 77 10.36 -8.38 -21.59
C ALA A 77 9.47 -9.11 -20.56
N ARG A 78 9.90 -10.32 -20.10
CA ARG A 78 9.23 -11.05 -19.03
C ARG A 78 9.21 -10.28 -17.72
N ILE A 79 10.35 -9.74 -17.28
CA ILE A 79 10.44 -8.95 -16.04
C ILE A 79 9.56 -7.71 -16.15
N VAL A 80 9.58 -7.02 -17.28
CA VAL A 80 8.76 -5.82 -17.52
C VAL A 80 7.26 -6.15 -17.47
N TRP A 81 6.84 -7.27 -18.07
CA TRP A 81 5.45 -7.70 -18.00
C TRP A 81 5.00 -8.00 -16.56
N LEU A 82 5.84 -8.70 -15.79
CA LEU A 82 5.55 -8.99 -14.39
C LEU A 82 5.56 -7.72 -13.53
N ALA A 83 6.41 -6.76 -13.84
CA ALA A 83 6.38 -5.44 -13.19
C ALA A 83 5.08 -4.68 -13.52
N CYS A 84 4.56 -4.78 -14.76
CA CYS A 84 3.22 -4.26 -15.09
C CYS A 84 2.15 -4.89 -14.19
N TYR A 85 2.19 -6.20 -13.99
CA TYR A 85 1.26 -6.90 -13.11
C TYR A 85 1.35 -6.40 -11.67
N LEU A 86 2.55 -6.31 -11.10
CA LEU A 86 2.77 -5.82 -9.73
C LEU A 86 2.21 -4.40 -9.54
N CYS A 87 2.60 -3.48 -10.41
CA CYS A 87 2.19 -2.08 -10.35
C CYS A 87 0.67 -1.91 -10.52
N ASP A 88 0.07 -2.66 -11.47
CA ASP A 88 -1.37 -2.63 -11.71
C ASP A 88 -2.14 -3.04 -10.45
N ARG A 89 -1.75 -4.14 -9.80
CA ARG A 89 -2.40 -4.61 -8.58
C ARG A 89 -2.26 -3.61 -7.44
N GLN A 90 -1.05 -3.11 -7.22
CA GLN A 90 -0.75 -2.18 -6.14
C GLN A 90 -1.54 -0.87 -6.24
N VAL A 91 -1.66 -0.28 -7.43
CA VAL A 91 -2.38 0.99 -7.61
C VAL A 91 -3.89 0.79 -7.67
N SER A 92 -4.35 -0.23 -8.39
CA SER A 92 -5.79 -0.48 -8.56
C SER A 92 -6.47 -0.81 -7.23
N VAL A 93 -5.81 -1.59 -6.36
CA VAL A 93 -6.32 -1.88 -5.01
C VAL A 93 -6.50 -0.61 -4.19
N ARG A 94 -5.52 0.30 -4.20
CA ARG A 94 -5.61 1.57 -3.46
C ARG A 94 -6.75 2.48 -3.93
N LEU A 95 -7.04 2.43 -5.22
CA LEU A 95 -8.12 3.23 -5.83
C LEU A 95 -9.48 2.53 -5.81
N GLY A 96 -9.55 1.27 -5.41
CA GLY A 96 -10.76 0.46 -5.57
C GLY A 96 -11.19 0.34 -7.04
N LYS A 97 -10.22 0.19 -7.96
CA LYS A 97 -10.44 0.08 -9.40
C LYS A 97 -10.19 -1.33 -9.90
N ALA A 98 -10.86 -1.69 -10.99
CA ALA A 98 -10.59 -2.94 -11.68
C ALA A 98 -9.16 -2.98 -12.21
N PHE A 99 -8.60 -4.17 -12.27
CA PHE A 99 -7.28 -4.42 -12.81
C PHE A 99 -7.25 -4.31 -14.34
N TRP A 100 -6.17 -3.73 -14.87
CA TRP A 100 -5.94 -3.64 -16.31
C TRP A 100 -5.36 -4.94 -16.88
N SER A 101 -4.44 -5.56 -16.15
CA SER A 101 -3.77 -6.78 -16.58
C SER A 101 -4.56 -8.02 -16.16
N ARG A 102 -4.55 -9.05 -16.99
CA ARG A 102 -5.03 -10.38 -16.61
C ARG A 102 -4.01 -11.02 -15.66
N GLY A 103 -4.47 -11.60 -14.60
CA GLY A 103 -3.66 -12.41 -13.71
C GLY A 103 -4.54 -13.46 -13.06
N PRO A 104 -4.02 -14.34 -12.21
CA PRO A 104 -2.63 -14.75 -12.06
C PRO A 104 -2.23 -15.91 -13.01
N GLY A 105 -3.13 -16.55 -13.71
CA GLY A 105 -2.92 -17.66 -14.65
C GLY A 105 -1.47 -18.12 -14.87
N PRO A 106 -0.83 -17.72 -16.00
CA PRO A 106 0.54 -18.13 -16.27
C PRO A 106 1.58 -17.62 -15.26
N LEU A 107 1.26 -16.53 -14.51
CA LEU A 107 2.20 -15.92 -13.57
C LEU A 107 2.40 -16.76 -12.31
N SER A 108 1.41 -17.56 -11.91
CA SER A 108 1.47 -18.39 -10.70
C SER A 108 2.51 -19.52 -10.77
N GLY A 109 3.01 -19.83 -11.97
CA GLY A 109 4.07 -20.82 -12.17
C GLY A 109 5.48 -20.25 -12.29
N MET A 110 5.65 -18.91 -12.24
CA MET A 110 6.96 -18.29 -12.36
C MET A 110 7.78 -18.48 -11.09
N LYS A 111 9.03 -18.92 -11.27
CA LYS A 111 9.98 -19.16 -10.18
C LYS A 111 11.23 -18.32 -10.37
N ALA A 112 12.04 -18.18 -9.33
CA ALA A 112 13.30 -17.44 -9.39
C ALA A 112 14.19 -17.87 -10.56
N ILE A 113 14.21 -19.15 -10.91
CA ILE A 113 14.96 -19.67 -12.07
C ILE A 113 14.51 -19.12 -13.42
N ASP A 114 13.29 -18.59 -13.50
CA ASP A 114 12.77 -17.99 -14.71
C ASP A 114 13.29 -16.55 -14.95
N PHE A 115 14.09 -16.02 -14.01
CA PHE A 115 14.68 -14.68 -14.01
C PHE A 115 16.22 -14.74 -13.98
N PRO A 116 16.89 -15.28 -14.99
CA PRO A 116 18.33 -15.50 -14.97
C PRO A 116 19.15 -14.22 -14.80
N THR A 117 18.65 -13.07 -15.27
CA THR A 117 19.32 -11.76 -15.14
C THR A 117 19.23 -11.17 -13.72
N LEU A 118 18.36 -11.70 -12.87
CA LEU A 118 18.22 -11.30 -11.46
C LEU A 118 18.90 -12.28 -10.49
N GLN A 119 19.46 -13.40 -10.99
CA GLN A 119 20.16 -14.37 -10.16
C GLN A 119 21.44 -13.75 -9.60
N PRO A 120 21.85 -14.12 -8.37
CA PRO A 120 23.12 -13.69 -7.81
C PRO A 120 24.29 -14.20 -8.66
N LEU A 121 25.25 -13.33 -8.96
CA LEU A 121 26.44 -13.68 -9.72
C LEU A 121 27.52 -14.31 -8.83
N ASN A 122 27.60 -13.89 -7.56
CA ASN A 122 28.58 -14.36 -6.59
C ASN A 122 27.88 -14.82 -5.32
N LYS A 123 28.61 -15.66 -4.55
CA LYS A 123 28.16 -16.08 -3.22
C LYS A 123 28.18 -14.87 -2.27
N GLY A 124 27.02 -14.41 -1.85
CA GLY A 124 26.86 -13.23 -0.98
C GLY A 124 26.19 -12.05 -1.68
N ASP A 125 26.01 -12.10 -2.99
CA ASP A 125 25.14 -11.14 -3.69
C ASP A 125 23.68 -11.35 -3.28
N GLU A 126 22.90 -10.27 -3.35
CA GLU A 126 21.47 -10.33 -3.08
C GLU A 126 20.73 -11.16 -4.13
N ASP A 127 19.94 -12.12 -3.70
CA ASP A 127 19.09 -12.93 -4.59
C ASP A 127 17.83 -12.16 -5.00
N ARG A 128 18.00 -11.28 -5.99
CA ARG A 128 16.92 -10.45 -6.53
C ARG A 128 15.84 -11.26 -7.23
N ALA A 129 16.20 -12.44 -7.78
CA ALA A 129 15.24 -13.31 -8.43
C ALA A 129 14.24 -13.91 -7.43
N SER A 130 14.72 -14.40 -6.29
CA SER A 130 13.87 -14.88 -5.21
C SER A 130 13.05 -13.76 -4.57
N ILE A 131 13.63 -12.56 -4.37
CA ILE A 131 12.91 -11.40 -3.86
C ILE A 131 11.79 -11.00 -4.84
N PHE A 132 12.04 -11.02 -6.14
CA PHE A 132 11.04 -10.69 -7.15
C PHE A 132 9.90 -11.73 -7.16
N GLN A 133 10.21 -13.03 -7.07
CA GLN A 133 9.22 -14.09 -6.92
C GLN A 133 8.39 -13.89 -5.64
N ALA A 134 9.02 -13.60 -4.52
CA ALA A 134 8.34 -13.36 -3.25
C ALA A 134 7.35 -12.19 -3.35
N HIS A 135 7.73 -11.09 -4.02
CA HIS A 135 6.82 -9.98 -4.30
C HIS A 135 5.64 -10.37 -5.19
N LEU A 136 5.87 -11.19 -6.22
CA LEU A 136 4.79 -11.67 -7.10
C LEU A 136 3.77 -12.50 -6.33
N GLU A 137 4.23 -13.44 -5.51
CA GLU A 137 3.36 -14.31 -4.71
C GLU A 137 2.59 -13.50 -3.65
N LEU A 138 3.25 -12.56 -2.98
CA LEU A 138 2.60 -11.68 -2.00
C LEU A 138 1.52 -10.81 -2.66
N THR A 139 1.82 -10.26 -3.84
CA THR A 139 0.87 -9.46 -4.64
C THR A 139 -0.31 -10.30 -5.12
N GLN A 140 -0.10 -11.59 -5.40
CA GLN A 140 -1.18 -12.50 -5.74
C GLN A 140 -2.15 -12.72 -4.58
N ILE A 141 -1.62 -12.93 -3.37
CA ILE A 141 -2.44 -13.05 -2.15
C ILE A 141 -3.24 -11.74 -1.95
N PHE A 142 -2.58 -10.59 -2.14
CA PHE A 142 -3.20 -9.27 -2.02
C PHE A 142 -4.35 -9.07 -3.02
N SER A 143 -4.12 -9.44 -4.28
CA SER A 143 -5.12 -9.38 -5.35
C SER A 143 -6.35 -10.25 -5.03
N ASN A 144 -6.11 -11.50 -4.62
CA ASN A 144 -7.19 -12.43 -4.25
C ASN A 144 -8.00 -11.92 -3.05
N CYS A 145 -7.31 -11.36 -2.05
CA CYS A 145 -7.96 -10.75 -0.90
C CYS A 145 -8.86 -9.57 -1.34
N HIS A 146 -8.35 -8.69 -2.20
CA HIS A 146 -9.12 -7.57 -2.71
C HIS A 146 -10.36 -8.03 -3.48
N ASP A 147 -10.20 -8.99 -4.39
CA ASP A 147 -11.31 -9.51 -5.20
C ASP A 147 -12.40 -10.19 -4.36
N ILE A 148 -12.03 -10.86 -3.27
CA ILE A 148 -12.99 -11.56 -2.42
C ILE A 148 -13.67 -10.61 -1.43
N LEU A 149 -12.92 -9.72 -0.78
CA LEU A 149 -13.44 -8.91 0.31
C LEU A 149 -13.93 -7.53 -0.11
N TYR A 150 -13.32 -6.94 -1.15
CA TYR A 150 -13.51 -5.52 -1.49
C TYR A 150 -14.02 -5.23 -2.91
N SER A 151 -14.18 -6.25 -3.76
CA SER A 151 -14.52 -6.05 -5.18
C SER A 151 -15.91 -5.45 -5.43
N SER A 152 -16.85 -5.60 -4.49
CA SER A 152 -18.22 -5.08 -4.60
C SER A 152 -18.65 -4.49 -3.27
N LYS A 153 -19.15 -3.24 -3.31
CA LYS A 153 -19.69 -2.55 -2.12
C LYS A 153 -20.82 -3.33 -1.48
N GLU A 154 -21.79 -3.75 -2.28
CA GLU A 154 -22.96 -4.46 -1.78
C GLU A 154 -22.58 -5.82 -1.19
N HIS A 155 -21.73 -6.57 -1.89
CA HIS A 155 -21.26 -7.86 -1.41
C HIS A 155 -20.42 -7.73 -0.14
N GLY A 156 -19.47 -6.81 -0.12
CA GLY A 156 -18.63 -6.51 1.03
C GLY A 156 -19.47 -6.10 2.24
N TRP A 157 -20.40 -5.18 2.07
CA TRP A 157 -21.31 -4.73 3.12
C TRP A 157 -22.17 -5.86 3.68
N LYS A 158 -22.78 -6.65 2.82
CA LYS A 158 -23.57 -7.83 3.23
C LYS A 158 -22.71 -8.85 3.97
N SER A 159 -21.51 -9.12 3.47
CA SER A 159 -20.56 -10.02 4.13
C SER A 159 -20.15 -9.53 5.52
N MET A 160 -19.96 -8.21 5.70
CA MET A 160 -19.67 -7.60 6.99
C MET A 160 -20.79 -7.80 7.99
N LEU A 161 -22.04 -7.58 7.59
CA LEU A 161 -23.21 -7.73 8.45
C LEU A 161 -23.47 -9.20 8.83
N GLU A 162 -23.31 -10.12 7.89
CA GLU A 162 -23.58 -11.54 8.08
C GLU A 162 -22.42 -12.32 8.73
N GLY A 163 -21.24 -11.71 8.87
CA GLY A 163 -20.07 -12.36 9.47
C GLY A 163 -19.41 -13.46 8.61
N ARG A 164 -19.83 -13.61 7.35
CA ARG A 164 -19.34 -14.69 6.46
C ARG A 164 -17.88 -14.52 6.02
N TYR A 165 -17.29 -13.36 6.24
CA TYR A 165 -15.90 -13.05 5.89
C TYR A 165 -14.87 -13.77 6.77
N ALA A 166 -15.25 -14.21 7.98
CA ALA A 166 -14.29 -14.78 8.94
C ALA A 166 -13.51 -15.96 8.37
N LYS A 167 -14.17 -16.83 7.61
CA LYS A 167 -13.51 -17.94 6.92
C LYS A 167 -12.45 -17.45 5.92
N TYR A 168 -12.78 -16.46 5.13
CA TYR A 168 -11.83 -15.90 4.15
C TYR A 168 -10.63 -15.25 4.84
N LEU A 169 -10.85 -14.56 5.98
CA LEU A 169 -9.74 -13.99 6.75
C LEU A 169 -8.82 -15.09 7.30
N ASP A 170 -9.36 -16.20 7.78
CA ASP A 170 -8.56 -17.34 8.23
C ASP A 170 -7.75 -17.98 7.08
N ASP A 171 -8.37 -18.14 5.90
CA ASP A 171 -7.70 -18.68 4.72
C ASP A 171 -6.55 -17.73 4.27
N PHE A 172 -6.78 -16.41 4.25
CA PHE A 172 -5.73 -15.44 3.90
C PHE A 172 -4.62 -15.38 4.95
N ARG A 173 -4.95 -15.45 6.24
CA ARG A 173 -3.93 -15.52 7.31
C ARG A 173 -3.04 -16.74 7.14
N ALA A 174 -3.62 -17.90 6.84
CA ALA A 174 -2.84 -19.11 6.55
C ALA A 174 -1.94 -18.93 5.33
N ALA A 175 -2.44 -18.33 4.23
CA ALA A 175 -1.65 -18.05 3.04
C ALA A 175 -0.48 -17.09 3.32
N ILE A 176 -0.72 -16.04 4.10
CA ILE A 176 0.32 -15.07 4.51
C ILE A 176 1.38 -15.74 5.41
N GLN A 177 0.97 -16.61 6.34
CA GLN A 177 1.88 -17.36 7.19
C GLN A 177 2.74 -18.35 6.39
N ASN A 178 2.15 -19.06 5.43
CA ASN A 178 2.88 -19.94 4.53
C ASN A 178 3.92 -19.14 3.72
N TRP A 179 3.52 -18.00 3.15
CA TRP A 179 4.43 -17.11 2.46
C TRP A 179 5.60 -16.68 3.35
N LYS A 180 5.35 -16.33 4.60
CA LYS A 180 6.41 -15.97 5.56
C LYS A 180 7.34 -17.15 5.87
N SER A 181 6.81 -18.36 5.95
CA SER A 181 7.63 -19.56 6.14
C SER A 181 8.56 -19.82 4.95
N ASP A 182 8.06 -19.61 3.74
CA ASP A 182 8.81 -19.85 2.50
C ASP A 182 9.85 -18.74 2.24
N TRP A 183 9.51 -17.49 2.49
CA TRP A 183 10.28 -16.31 2.09
C TRP A 183 10.85 -15.48 3.25
N GLY A 184 10.51 -15.81 4.50
CA GLY A 184 10.93 -15.04 5.67
C GLY A 184 12.45 -14.90 5.82
N HIS A 185 13.22 -15.86 5.30
CA HIS A 185 14.68 -15.80 5.28
C HIS A 185 15.24 -14.67 4.39
N LEU A 186 14.52 -14.26 3.32
CA LEU A 186 14.92 -13.16 2.43
C LEU A 186 14.79 -11.80 3.10
N ILE A 187 13.89 -11.68 4.09
CA ILE A 187 13.63 -10.43 4.81
C ILE A 187 14.90 -9.92 5.54
N GLY A 188 15.85 -10.81 5.80
CA GLY A 188 17.14 -10.45 6.40
C GLY A 188 18.13 -9.75 5.48
N THR A 189 17.89 -9.70 4.16
CA THR A 189 18.87 -9.25 3.16
C THR A 189 18.70 -7.75 2.86
N PRO A 190 19.68 -6.88 3.17
CA PRO A 190 19.70 -5.49 2.66
C PRO A 190 20.06 -5.51 1.17
N PRO A 191 19.70 -4.48 0.37
CA PRO A 191 18.87 -3.31 0.64
C PRO A 191 17.37 -3.52 0.36
N SER A 192 16.95 -4.67 -0.12
CA SER A 192 15.55 -4.95 -0.49
C SER A 192 14.65 -5.29 0.70
N LYS A 193 15.25 -5.45 1.88
CA LYS A 193 14.57 -5.78 3.14
C LYS A 193 13.37 -4.86 3.44
N PRO A 194 13.49 -3.52 3.40
CA PRO A 194 12.37 -2.66 3.74
C PRO A 194 11.15 -2.88 2.84
N SER A 195 11.36 -2.99 1.54
CA SER A 195 10.26 -3.09 0.58
C SER A 195 9.41 -4.34 0.77
N LEU A 196 10.06 -5.47 1.01
CA LEU A 196 9.38 -6.76 1.20
C LEU A 196 8.66 -6.82 2.55
N LEU A 197 9.31 -6.33 3.63
CA LEU A 197 8.72 -6.25 4.97
C LEU A 197 7.50 -5.34 5.01
N LEU A 198 7.62 -4.12 4.50
CA LEU A 198 6.53 -3.15 4.48
C LEU A 198 5.33 -3.66 3.67
N THR A 199 5.57 -4.34 2.55
CA THR A 199 4.50 -4.95 1.75
C THR A 199 3.82 -6.10 2.50
N TYR A 200 4.60 -6.94 3.19
CA TYR A 200 4.09 -8.04 4.00
C TYR A 200 3.20 -7.54 5.16
N ASP A 201 3.68 -6.58 5.94
CA ASP A 201 2.92 -6.05 7.06
C ASP A 201 1.68 -5.26 6.61
N TYR A 202 1.80 -4.54 5.48
CA TYR A 202 0.64 -3.87 4.91
C TYR A 202 -0.44 -4.87 4.45
N LEU A 203 -0.06 -5.99 3.86
CA LEU A 203 -1.03 -7.04 3.51
C LEU A 203 -1.68 -7.65 4.75
N ARG A 204 -0.92 -7.93 5.82
CA ARG A 204 -1.48 -8.39 7.09
C ARG A 204 -2.52 -7.41 7.64
N LEU A 205 -2.15 -6.12 7.66
CA LEU A 205 -3.04 -5.05 8.08
C LEU A 205 -4.29 -5.00 7.20
N TYR A 206 -4.12 -4.98 5.87
CA TYR A 206 -5.20 -4.87 4.90
C TYR A 206 -6.26 -5.98 5.04
N VAL A 207 -5.81 -7.23 5.16
CA VAL A 207 -6.69 -8.39 5.34
C VAL A 207 -7.47 -8.28 6.65
N ASN A 208 -6.78 -8.04 7.75
CA ASN A 208 -7.36 -8.11 9.08
C ASN A 208 -8.18 -6.86 9.46
N ALA A 209 -7.87 -5.70 8.86
CA ALA A 209 -8.66 -4.47 9.05
C ALA A 209 -10.11 -4.59 8.54
N PHE A 210 -10.41 -5.56 7.69
CA PHE A 210 -11.78 -5.85 7.27
C PHE A 210 -12.68 -6.19 8.46
N ALA A 211 -12.18 -6.97 9.42
CA ALA A 211 -12.93 -7.32 10.64
C ALA A 211 -13.23 -6.09 11.50
N TYR A 212 -12.28 -5.13 11.58
CA TYR A 212 -12.51 -3.86 12.26
C TYR A 212 -13.62 -3.05 11.59
N GLN A 213 -13.60 -2.94 10.26
CA GLN A 213 -14.65 -2.26 9.50
C GLN A 213 -16.01 -2.97 9.68
N ALA A 214 -16.02 -4.30 9.66
CA ALA A 214 -17.23 -5.10 9.84
C ALA A 214 -17.86 -4.90 11.25
N THR A 215 -17.03 -4.82 12.28
CA THR A 215 -17.50 -4.57 13.65
C THR A 215 -18.15 -3.19 13.76
N ILE A 216 -17.52 -2.16 13.19
CA ILE A 216 -18.10 -0.81 13.15
C ILE A 216 -19.41 -0.79 12.34
N ALA A 217 -19.41 -1.43 11.16
CA ALA A 217 -20.60 -1.47 10.31
C ALA A 217 -21.81 -2.11 11.02
N ARG A 218 -21.60 -3.21 11.73
CA ARG A 218 -22.65 -3.86 12.53
C ARG A 218 -23.16 -2.97 13.66
N ALA A 219 -22.26 -2.32 14.37
CA ALA A 219 -22.64 -1.43 15.47
C ALA A 219 -23.45 -0.20 15.01
N VAL A 220 -23.20 0.28 13.79
CA VAL A 220 -23.95 1.41 13.21
C VAL A 220 -25.34 0.99 12.70
N VAL A 221 -25.46 -0.25 12.21
CA VAL A 221 -26.69 -0.70 11.51
C VAL A 221 -27.62 -1.48 12.39
N ASP A 222 -27.16 -2.17 13.45
CA ASP A 222 -28.00 -3.00 14.30
C ASP A 222 -28.61 -2.23 15.48
N PRO A 223 -29.91 -1.84 15.42
CA PRO A 223 -30.58 -1.16 16.53
C PRO A 223 -30.77 -2.04 17.78
N ARG A 224 -30.52 -3.35 17.67
CA ARG A 224 -30.67 -4.32 18.77
C ARG A 224 -29.35 -4.55 19.52
N ASP A 225 -28.23 -4.04 18.98
CA ASP A 225 -26.98 -4.07 19.70
C ASP A 225 -27.11 -3.18 20.94
N PRO A 226 -26.87 -3.69 22.16
CA PRO A 226 -26.89 -2.88 23.37
C PRO A 226 -25.90 -1.71 23.33
N ASN A 227 -24.97 -1.70 22.39
CA ASN A 227 -24.06 -0.60 22.12
C ASN A 227 -24.58 0.35 21.02
N HIS A 228 -25.76 0.09 20.46
CA HIS A 228 -26.36 0.99 19.46
C HIS A 228 -26.68 2.34 20.10
N ASN A 229 -25.83 3.30 19.85
CA ASN A 229 -26.04 4.67 20.26
C ASN A 229 -26.19 5.55 19.01
N PRO A 230 -27.43 5.94 18.64
CA PRO A 230 -27.67 6.79 17.47
C PRO A 230 -26.99 8.16 17.56
N GLY A 231 -26.40 8.48 18.69
CA GLY A 231 -25.73 9.75 18.99
C GLY A 231 -24.22 9.69 19.10
N GLY A 232 -23.56 8.53 18.83
CA GLY A 232 -22.21 8.62 18.42
C GLY A 232 -21.06 8.05 19.23
N ALA A 233 -21.20 7.29 20.29
CA ALA A 233 -20.02 6.60 20.84
C ALA A 233 -19.68 5.36 20.01
N MET A 234 -18.47 5.27 19.47
CA MET A 234 -17.98 4.08 18.78
C MET A 234 -17.97 2.88 19.74
N PRO A 235 -18.39 1.67 19.27
CA PRO A 235 -18.42 0.49 20.12
C PRO A 235 -17.02 0.15 20.62
N LEU A 236 -16.91 -0.17 21.93
CA LEU A 236 -15.67 -0.67 22.49
C LEU A 236 -15.45 -2.12 22.08
N ILE A 237 -14.40 -2.37 21.34
CA ILE A 237 -13.98 -3.71 20.92
C ILE A 237 -13.11 -4.30 22.02
N ASN A 238 -13.56 -5.39 22.63
CA ASN A 238 -12.82 -6.11 23.66
C ASN A 238 -12.39 -7.50 23.18
N GLY A 239 -11.52 -8.15 23.97
CA GLY A 239 -10.96 -9.46 23.61
C GLY A 239 -11.96 -10.60 23.49
N SER A 240 -13.20 -10.44 23.98
CA SER A 240 -14.27 -11.44 23.89
C SER A 240 -15.10 -11.32 22.60
N ALA A 241 -14.90 -10.26 21.82
CA ALA A 241 -15.57 -10.10 20.54
C ALA A 241 -15.13 -11.19 19.54
N THR A 242 -16.05 -11.68 18.74
CA THR A 242 -15.78 -12.75 17.74
C THR A 242 -14.65 -12.38 16.78
N ASP A 243 -14.50 -11.09 16.47
CA ASP A 243 -13.53 -10.57 15.54
C ASP A 243 -12.24 -10.09 16.21
N ALA A 244 -12.16 -10.18 17.53
CA ALA A 244 -11.02 -9.62 18.31
C ALA A 244 -9.68 -10.12 17.78
N ARG A 245 -9.55 -11.41 17.46
CA ARG A 245 -8.31 -12.00 16.94
C ARG A 245 -7.80 -11.34 15.66
N PHE A 246 -8.70 -10.96 14.76
CA PHE A 246 -8.34 -10.27 13.52
C PHE A 246 -8.01 -8.81 13.77
N ILE A 247 -8.75 -8.16 14.67
CA ILE A 247 -8.53 -6.75 15.00
C ILE A 247 -7.19 -6.55 15.69
N TYR A 248 -6.84 -7.44 16.65
CA TYR A 248 -5.52 -7.39 17.29
C TYR A 248 -4.39 -7.71 16.31
N GLU A 249 -4.57 -8.66 15.39
CA GLU A 249 -3.61 -8.93 14.32
C GLU A 249 -3.41 -7.70 13.42
N ALA A 250 -4.48 -6.96 13.10
CA ALA A 250 -4.38 -5.72 12.33
C ALA A 250 -3.63 -4.62 13.11
N LEU A 251 -3.85 -4.52 14.43
CA LEU A 251 -3.12 -3.59 15.29
C LEU A 251 -1.63 -3.92 15.33
N ASP A 252 -1.29 -5.19 15.49
CA ASP A 252 0.10 -5.64 15.54
C ASP A 252 0.77 -5.44 14.18
N ALA A 253 0.10 -5.78 13.08
CA ALA A 253 0.62 -5.54 11.74
C ALA A 253 0.87 -4.06 11.45
N ALA A 254 -0.01 -3.16 11.93
CA ALA A 254 0.19 -1.72 11.77
C ALA A 254 1.39 -1.21 12.59
N LYS A 255 1.57 -1.71 13.81
CA LYS A 255 2.74 -1.39 14.66
C LYS A 255 4.03 -1.93 14.02
N ASP A 256 4.03 -3.20 13.59
CA ASP A 256 5.19 -3.82 12.95
C ASP A 256 5.62 -3.04 11.71
N LEU A 257 4.65 -2.60 10.88
CA LEU A 257 4.94 -1.81 9.67
C LEU A 257 5.66 -0.50 10.02
N LEU A 258 5.15 0.24 11.00
CA LEU A 258 5.76 1.50 11.43
C LEU A 258 7.13 1.28 12.07
N GLN A 259 7.28 0.21 12.85
CA GLN A 259 8.55 -0.16 13.45
C GLN A 259 9.57 -0.55 12.37
N HIS A 260 9.21 -1.43 11.42
CA HIS A 260 10.11 -1.81 10.33
C HIS A 260 10.50 -0.62 9.47
N PHE A 261 9.59 0.33 9.27
CA PHE A 261 9.93 1.57 8.58
C PHE A 261 11.01 2.35 9.34
N ASN A 262 10.84 2.56 10.65
CA ASN A 262 11.82 3.30 11.47
C ASN A 262 13.16 2.56 11.58
N ASP A 263 13.15 1.23 11.64
CA ASP A 263 14.36 0.43 11.84
C ASP A 263 15.20 0.26 10.57
N PHE A 264 14.56 0.26 9.39
CA PHE A 264 15.22 -0.13 8.13
C PHE A 264 15.21 0.92 7.04
N VAL A 265 14.49 2.04 7.20
CA VAL A 265 14.44 3.11 6.20
C VAL A 265 15.15 4.33 6.75
N ASP A 266 16.34 4.60 6.24
CA ASP A 266 17.08 5.82 6.53
C ASP A 266 16.61 6.99 5.65
N VAL A 267 17.06 8.19 5.96
CA VAL A 267 16.68 9.44 5.24
C VAL A 267 17.07 9.39 3.75
N GLU A 268 18.16 8.70 3.42
CA GLU A 268 18.61 8.59 2.04
C GLU A 268 17.73 7.59 1.27
N THR A 269 17.47 6.42 1.83
CA THR A 269 16.54 5.44 1.28
C THR A 269 15.17 6.04 1.09
N LEU A 270 14.67 6.80 2.09
CA LEU A 270 13.38 7.47 2.05
C LEU A 270 13.25 8.36 0.81
N ARG A 271 14.28 9.14 0.48
CA ARG A 271 14.27 10.07 -0.66
C ARG A 271 13.98 9.39 -2.00
N TYR A 272 14.37 8.14 -2.15
CA TYR A 272 14.26 7.37 -3.38
C TYR A 272 13.15 6.30 -3.34
N MET A 273 12.45 6.17 -2.22
CA MET A 273 11.35 5.20 -2.12
C MET A 273 10.19 5.56 -3.04
N PRO A 274 9.57 4.56 -3.69
CA PRO A 274 8.31 4.74 -4.40
C PRO A 274 7.20 5.30 -3.50
N SER A 275 6.34 6.15 -4.07
CA SER A 275 5.23 6.79 -3.35
C SER A 275 4.29 5.80 -2.63
N LEU A 276 4.21 4.58 -3.12
CA LEU A 276 3.47 3.47 -2.53
C LEU A 276 3.76 3.26 -1.04
N TYR A 277 5.02 3.28 -0.64
CA TYR A 277 5.41 2.96 0.74
C TYR A 277 5.02 4.07 1.73
N TYR A 278 5.03 5.33 1.31
CA TYR A 278 4.50 6.42 2.12
C TYR A 278 3.01 6.22 2.45
N LEU A 279 2.25 5.72 1.48
CA LEU A 279 0.83 5.46 1.67
C LEU A 279 0.59 4.31 2.65
N TYR A 280 1.45 3.29 2.66
CA TYR A 280 1.38 2.22 3.65
C TYR A 280 1.58 2.75 5.08
N ILE A 281 2.55 3.65 5.26
CA ILE A 281 2.83 4.30 6.54
C ILE A 281 1.63 5.13 7.00
N VAL A 282 1.14 6.03 6.14
CA VAL A 282 -0.01 6.89 6.44
C VAL A 282 -1.24 6.06 6.79
N TYR A 283 -1.50 4.97 6.04
CA TYR A 283 -2.62 4.09 6.32
C TYR A 283 -2.50 3.42 7.69
N SER A 284 -1.32 2.90 8.02
CA SER A 284 -1.06 2.26 9.33
C SER A 284 -1.24 3.24 10.48
N ALA A 285 -0.70 4.44 10.36
CA ALA A 285 -0.84 5.50 11.38
C ALA A 285 -2.31 5.90 11.59
N VAL A 286 -3.06 6.11 10.49
CA VAL A 286 -4.49 6.44 10.54
C VAL A 286 -5.31 5.28 11.13
N PHE A 287 -4.99 4.04 10.79
CA PHE A 287 -5.65 2.87 11.36
C PHE A 287 -5.45 2.79 12.88
N LEU A 288 -4.22 2.93 13.35
CA LEU A 288 -3.92 2.93 14.79
C LEU A 288 -4.61 4.07 15.53
N PHE A 289 -4.62 5.27 14.95
CA PHE A 289 -5.33 6.41 15.52
C PHE A 289 -6.82 6.14 15.71
N LYS A 290 -7.49 5.55 14.71
CA LYS A 290 -8.90 5.19 14.79
C LYS A 290 -9.15 4.06 15.78
N ALA A 291 -8.34 3.02 15.73
CA ALA A 291 -8.48 1.86 16.59
C ALA A 291 -8.29 2.23 18.07
N ARG A 292 -7.45 3.21 18.39
CA ARG A 292 -7.27 3.74 19.75
C ARG A 292 -8.58 4.21 20.40
N ALA A 293 -9.48 4.76 19.60
CA ALA A 293 -10.77 5.26 20.11
C ALA A 293 -11.80 4.15 20.36
N THR A 294 -11.60 2.97 19.75
CA THR A 294 -12.61 1.89 19.70
C THR A 294 -12.19 0.59 20.37
N THR A 295 -10.91 0.43 20.68
CA THR A 295 -10.39 -0.79 21.31
C THR A 295 -10.08 -0.57 22.79
N THR A 296 -10.29 -1.61 23.61
CA THR A 296 -9.78 -1.68 24.97
C THR A 296 -8.28 -1.97 24.95
N MET A 297 -7.49 -0.99 24.55
CA MET A 297 -6.04 -1.09 24.60
C MET A 297 -5.54 -0.81 26.02
N SER A 298 -4.45 -1.47 26.42
CA SER A 298 -3.75 -1.11 27.65
C SER A 298 -3.25 0.33 27.57
N GLU A 299 -3.08 1.00 28.72
CA GLU A 299 -2.59 2.38 28.75
C GLU A 299 -1.19 2.48 28.16
N HIS A 300 -0.37 1.46 28.35
CA HIS A 300 0.96 1.33 27.73
C HIS A 300 0.89 1.28 26.20
N ASP A 301 0.00 0.48 25.63
CA ASP A 301 -0.19 0.39 24.17
C ASP A 301 -0.73 1.70 23.59
N ARG A 302 -1.61 2.38 24.33
CA ARG A 302 -2.14 3.71 23.93
C ARG A 302 -1.04 4.76 23.84
N LEU A 303 -0.11 4.75 24.80
CA LEU A 303 1.05 5.66 24.82
C LEU A 303 2.02 5.31 23.67
N GLY A 304 2.32 4.03 23.47
CA GLY A 304 3.16 3.56 22.37
C GLY A 304 2.64 3.99 21.01
N VAL A 305 1.37 3.78 20.74
CA VAL A 305 0.72 4.24 19.48
C VAL A 305 0.80 5.76 19.32
N SER A 306 0.63 6.52 20.41
CA SER A 306 0.72 7.98 20.36
C SER A 306 2.13 8.47 20.03
N VAL A 307 3.15 7.84 20.60
CA VAL A 307 4.56 8.18 20.34
C VAL A 307 4.92 7.88 18.90
N ILE A 308 4.55 6.70 18.39
CA ILE A 308 4.84 6.30 16.99
C ILE A 308 4.20 7.29 16.02
N VAL A 309 2.91 7.61 16.17
CA VAL A 309 2.19 8.54 15.28
C VAL A 309 2.79 9.95 15.35
N ILE A 310 3.16 10.45 16.54
CA ILE A 310 3.75 11.79 16.69
C ILE A 310 5.15 11.83 16.06
N THR A 311 5.98 10.82 16.27
CA THR A 311 7.35 10.78 15.74
C THR A 311 7.34 10.84 14.22
N GLU A 312 6.43 10.11 13.55
CA GLU A 312 6.32 10.10 12.11
C GLU A 312 5.77 11.40 11.53
N THR A 313 4.79 12.02 12.20
CA THR A 313 4.29 13.33 11.78
C THR A 313 5.40 14.38 11.85
N PHE A 314 6.25 14.34 12.90
CA PHE A 314 7.40 15.24 13.05
C PHE A 314 8.51 14.98 12.02
N GLN A 315 8.80 13.73 11.66
CA GLN A 315 9.78 13.41 10.62
C GLN A 315 9.29 13.85 9.23
N ALA A 316 8.02 13.70 8.92
CA ALA A 316 7.43 14.17 7.67
C ALA A 316 7.53 15.71 7.53
N ASP A 317 7.35 16.46 8.62
CA ASP A 317 7.50 17.92 8.64
C ASP A 317 8.97 18.37 8.47
N LEU A 318 9.93 17.64 9.02
CA LEU A 318 11.36 17.95 8.88
C LEU A 318 11.90 17.72 7.46
N THR A 319 11.30 16.84 6.68
CA THR A 319 11.65 16.60 5.28
C THR A 319 11.07 17.65 4.32
N ASN A 320 10.13 18.47 4.78
CA ASN A 320 9.48 19.51 3.99
C ASN A 320 10.14 20.90 4.11
N THR A 321 11.28 21.03 4.80
CA THR A 321 12.02 22.29 4.83
C THR A 321 12.80 22.47 3.53
N ASP A 322 12.32 23.37 2.68
CA ASP A 322 13.01 23.90 1.53
C ASP A 322 14.44 24.34 1.89
N PRO A 323 15.42 24.11 1.01
CA PRO A 323 16.76 24.64 1.22
C PRO A 323 16.73 26.17 1.27
N PRO A 324 17.53 26.82 2.12
CA PRO A 324 17.47 28.26 2.30
C PRO A 324 17.79 28.98 1.00
N HIS A 325 16.82 29.69 0.47
CA HIS A 325 17.03 30.65 -0.62
C HIS A 325 18.09 31.68 -0.19
N ARG A 326 19.17 31.74 -0.92
CA ARG A 326 20.16 32.83 -0.83
C ARG A 326 19.46 34.17 -1.05
N THR A 327 19.33 34.93 0.03
CA THR A 327 18.86 36.31 0.00
C THR A 327 19.82 37.20 -0.75
N ALA A 328 19.35 37.87 -1.80
CA ALA A 328 19.92 39.07 -2.32
C ALA A 328 19.03 40.25 -1.98
N ASN A 329 19.55 41.08 -1.06
CA ASN A 329 19.40 42.50 -0.83
C ASN A 329 18.13 43.33 -1.03
N ASN A 330 17.77 43.99 0.11
CA ASN A 330 17.40 45.42 0.26
C ASN A 330 15.93 45.86 -0.05
N ARG A 331 15.15 46.21 0.93
CA ARG A 331 14.99 47.45 1.72
C ARG A 331 13.70 47.46 2.56
N PRO A 332 13.57 48.33 3.58
CA PRO A 332 12.68 48.16 4.71
C PRO A 332 11.37 48.95 4.58
N SER A 333 10.39 48.54 5.31
CA SER A 333 9.37 49.26 6.10
C SER A 333 7.99 48.62 6.04
N THR A 334 7.41 48.17 7.12
CA THR A 334 6.39 48.81 7.93
C THR A 334 5.82 47.77 8.91
N GLN A 335 5.63 48.22 10.12
CA GLN A 335 5.02 47.53 11.24
C GLN A 335 3.59 47.04 10.93
N SER A 336 3.24 45.82 11.34
CA SER A 336 1.91 45.44 11.72
C SER A 336 1.93 44.29 12.72
N GLN A 337 1.07 44.42 13.73
CA GLN A 337 0.94 43.73 15.00
C GLN A 337 0.68 42.22 14.91
N PRO A 338 0.96 41.44 15.98
CA PRO A 338 0.72 40.01 16.03
C PRO A 338 -0.76 39.72 16.30
N HIS A 339 -1.40 39.02 15.38
CA HIS A 339 -2.72 38.43 15.61
C HIS A 339 -2.54 37.06 16.31
N GLY A 340 -3.15 36.97 17.49
CA GLY A 340 -3.20 35.77 18.30
C GLY A 340 -3.91 34.61 17.55
N PHE A 341 -3.26 33.47 17.52
CA PHE A 341 -3.86 32.21 17.06
C PHE A 341 -4.82 31.69 18.13
N SER A 342 -6.10 31.87 17.89
CA SER A 342 -7.17 31.20 18.63
C SER A 342 -7.41 29.83 18.00
N LEU A 343 -7.10 28.77 18.71
CA LEU A 343 -7.47 27.40 18.36
C LEU A 343 -9.00 27.27 18.47
N ARG A 344 -9.69 27.31 17.36
CA ARG A 344 -11.10 26.85 17.28
C ARG A 344 -11.14 25.34 17.29
N PRO A 345 -12.03 24.69 18.03
CA PRO A 345 -12.23 23.25 17.96
C PRO A 345 -12.73 22.87 16.56
N ALA A 346 -12.16 21.82 15.97
CA ALA A 346 -12.54 21.28 14.68
C ALA A 346 -14.01 20.81 14.71
N PRO A 347 -14.79 21.05 13.63
CA PRO A 347 -16.17 20.58 13.58
C PRO A 347 -16.23 19.05 13.57
N THR A 348 -17.14 18.52 14.34
CA THR A 348 -17.39 17.08 14.63
C THR A 348 -17.74 16.23 13.39
N ASN A 349 -17.80 16.81 12.20
CA ASN A 349 -18.17 16.14 10.94
C ASN A 349 -16.98 15.65 10.08
N ALA A 350 -15.73 15.77 10.56
CA ALA A 350 -14.56 15.29 9.81
C ALA A 350 -14.45 13.74 9.78
N LEU A 351 -15.23 13.03 10.57
CA LEU A 351 -15.23 11.55 10.61
C LEU A 351 -15.99 10.89 9.45
N ALA A 352 -16.78 11.63 8.69
CA ALA A 352 -17.59 11.11 7.59
C ALA A 352 -16.92 11.15 6.20
N GLN A 353 -15.70 11.70 6.09
CA GLN A 353 -14.96 11.83 4.83
C GLN A 353 -13.67 11.02 4.81
N ILE A 354 -13.77 9.77 5.21
CA ILE A 354 -12.72 8.81 4.89
C ILE A 354 -13.09 8.23 3.54
N PRO A 355 -12.15 8.13 2.58
CA PRO A 355 -12.44 7.36 1.38
C PRO A 355 -12.93 5.99 1.84
N SER A 356 -14.22 5.72 1.61
CA SER A 356 -14.69 4.36 1.60
C SER A 356 -13.77 3.63 0.63
N TRP A 357 -13.13 2.56 1.07
CA TRP A 357 -12.31 1.67 0.25
C TRP A 357 -13.16 0.98 -0.81
N THR A 358 -13.81 1.76 -1.65
CA THR A 358 -14.59 1.31 -2.80
C THR A 358 -14.71 2.47 -3.79
#